data_86a007bbcd961e480597306ebaadd63b
#
_entry.id   86a007bbcd961e480597306ebaadd63b
#
_cell.length_a   1.000
_cell.length_b   1.000
_cell.length_c   1.000
_cell.angle_alpha   90.00
_cell.angle_beta   90.00
_cell.angle_gamma   90.00
#
_symmetry.space_group_name_H-M   'P 1'
#
loop_
_entity.id
_entity.type
_entity.pdbx_description
1 polymer ?
#
loop_
_entity_poly.entity_id
_entity_poly.type
_entity_poly.pdbx_seq_one_letter_code
_entity_poly.pdbx_strand_id
1 'polypeptide(L)'
;MIDYAFIGWCRDLEENHDKVWGAIKLKNGDHRWSDSSYVTFWGRRGKKLQTKIVTESAWNMDKVFDKKRDKGYAPVDIKKLNEVYPEFEDDLSKTAFWAMFKV
;
A
#
# COMPACT_ATOMS: atom_id res chain seq x y z
N MET A 1 13.53 -1.03 4.99
CA MET A 1 12.47 -0.32 5.74
C MET A 1 11.63 0.53 4.80
N ILE A 2 10.36 0.60 5.02
CA ILE A 2 9.44 1.37 4.19
C ILE A 2 9.35 2.79 4.78
N ASP A 3 9.83 3.80 4.05
CA ASP A 3 9.85 5.18 4.53
C ASP A 3 8.57 5.93 4.22
N TYR A 4 7.97 5.67 3.07
CA TYR A 4 6.75 6.33 2.65
C TYR A 4 5.82 5.32 1.99
N ALA A 5 4.65 5.20 2.56
CA ALA A 5 3.63 4.34 2.00
C ALA A 5 2.25 4.79 2.46
N PHE A 6 1.25 4.58 1.62
CA PHE A 6 -0.14 4.56 2.04
C PHE A 6 -0.57 3.10 2.15
N ILE A 7 -1.05 2.71 3.31
CA ILE A 7 -1.57 1.37 3.53
C ILE A 7 -2.97 1.52 4.11
N GLY A 8 -3.96 1.06 3.36
CA GLY A 8 -5.34 1.08 3.79
C GLY A 8 -5.86 -0.33 4.07
N TRP A 9 -6.62 -0.47 5.12
CA TRP A 9 -7.22 -1.73 5.52
C TRP A 9 -8.73 -1.60 5.56
N CYS A 10 -9.41 -2.40 4.74
CA CYS A 10 -10.86 -2.48 4.71
C CYS A 10 -11.28 -3.78 5.37
N ARG A 11 -11.88 -3.68 6.55
CA ARG A 11 -12.31 -4.85 7.33
C ARG A 11 -13.78 -4.72 7.67
N ASP A 12 -14.56 -5.66 7.18
CA ASP A 12 -15.97 -5.80 7.50
C ASP A 12 -16.28 -7.29 7.65
N LEU A 13 -16.38 -7.73 8.88
CA LEU A 13 -16.58 -9.15 9.19
C LEU A 13 -17.96 -9.64 8.76
N GLU A 14 -18.97 -8.79 8.78
CA GLU A 14 -20.33 -9.17 8.35
C GLU A 14 -20.36 -9.43 6.85
N GLU A 15 -19.66 -8.62 6.06
CA GLU A 15 -19.56 -8.78 4.62
C GLU A 15 -18.38 -9.64 4.19
N ASN A 16 -17.67 -10.24 5.15
CA ASN A 16 -16.46 -11.05 4.91
C ASN A 16 -15.38 -10.28 4.15
N HIS A 17 -15.23 -8.99 4.42
CA HIS A 17 -14.17 -8.15 3.85
C HIS A 17 -13.02 -8.05 4.83
N ASP A 18 -11.84 -8.42 4.40
CA ASP A 18 -10.59 -8.25 5.15
C ASP A 18 -9.48 -8.12 4.12
N LYS A 19 -9.37 -6.94 3.54
CA LYS A 19 -8.44 -6.69 2.42
C LYS A 19 -7.67 -5.41 2.62
N VAL A 20 -6.50 -5.38 1.99
CA VAL A 20 -5.61 -4.24 2.04
C VAL A 20 -5.42 -3.68 0.63
N TRP A 21 -5.15 -2.41 0.58
CA TRP A 21 -4.68 -1.72 -0.62
C TRP A 21 -3.63 -0.72 -0.19
N GLY A 22 -2.56 -0.64 -0.94
CA GLY A 22 -1.54 0.34 -0.60
C GLY A 22 -0.64 0.68 -1.77
N ALA A 23 0.21 1.68 -1.55
CA ALA A 23 1.21 2.11 -2.50
C ALA A 23 2.47 2.49 -1.74
N ILE A 24 3.61 1.97 -2.18
CA ILE A 24 4.93 2.23 -1.61
C ILE A 24 5.73 3.02 -2.61
N LYS A 25 6.21 4.18 -2.22
CA LYS A 25 6.99 5.06 -3.08
C LYS A 25 8.40 4.52 -3.23
N LEU A 26 8.81 4.28 -4.49
CA LEU A 26 10.13 3.76 -4.82
C LEU A 26 11.11 4.86 -5.21
N LYS A 27 10.64 5.91 -5.83
CA LYS A 27 11.47 7.00 -6.34
C LYS A 27 10.75 8.32 -6.14
N ASN A 28 11.48 9.29 -5.60
CA ASN A 28 10.96 10.63 -5.36
C ASN A 28 11.14 11.50 -6.60
N GLY A 29 10.09 12.23 -6.95
CA GLY A 29 10.23 13.40 -7.81
C GLY A 29 10.79 14.58 -7.00
N ASP A 30 11.31 15.58 -7.71
CA ASP A 30 11.94 16.75 -7.07
C ASP A 30 10.90 17.65 -6.37
N HIS A 31 9.67 17.60 -6.81
CA HIS A 31 8.57 18.34 -6.19
C HIS A 31 7.24 17.65 -6.47
N ARG A 32 6.17 18.22 -5.92
CA ARG A 32 4.84 17.61 -5.91
C ARG A 32 4.30 17.21 -7.30
N TRP A 33 4.68 17.91 -8.34
CA TRP A 33 4.19 17.67 -9.70
C TRP A 33 5.08 16.71 -10.47
N SER A 34 6.24 16.37 -9.95
CA SER A 34 7.14 15.42 -10.58
C SER A 34 6.63 14.00 -10.37
N ASP A 35 6.76 13.18 -11.41
CA ASP A 35 6.35 11.78 -11.31
C ASP A 35 7.31 10.98 -10.43
N SER A 36 6.73 10.07 -9.70
CA SER A 36 7.45 9.09 -8.88
C SER A 36 6.95 7.71 -9.21
N SER A 37 7.78 6.71 -8.97
CA SER A 37 7.38 5.32 -9.13
C SER A 37 6.85 4.77 -7.80
N TYR A 38 5.74 4.07 -7.88
CA TYR A 38 5.10 3.44 -6.75
C TYR A 38 4.84 1.98 -7.07
N VAL A 39 5.04 1.11 -6.09
CA VAL A 39 4.47 -0.24 -6.14
C VAL A 39 3.13 -0.18 -5.44
N THR A 40 2.07 -0.43 -6.18
CA THR A 40 0.75 -0.62 -5.59
C THR A 40 0.57 -2.10 -5.28
N PHE A 41 -0.11 -2.38 -4.19
CA PHE A 41 -0.41 -3.74 -3.79
C PHE A 41 -1.83 -3.82 -3.24
N TRP A 42 -2.45 -4.98 -3.42
CA TRP A 42 -3.82 -5.20 -2.94
C TRP A 42 -4.09 -6.68 -2.80
N GLY A 43 -5.08 -7.01 -2.03
CA GLY A 43 -5.50 -8.38 -1.84
C GLY A 43 -6.09 -8.62 -0.46
N ARG A 44 -6.43 -9.88 -0.19
CA ARG A 44 -6.94 -10.28 1.10
C ARG A 44 -5.79 -10.43 2.09
N ARG A 45 -5.99 -9.92 3.31
CA ARG A 45 -5.00 -10.06 4.38
C ARG A 45 -4.73 -11.55 4.64
N GLY A 46 -3.46 -11.90 4.77
CA GLY A 46 -3.03 -13.29 4.97
C GLY A 46 -2.82 -14.08 3.68
N LYS A 47 -3.03 -13.46 2.52
CA LYS A 47 -2.80 -14.09 1.22
C LYS A 47 -1.74 -13.33 0.44
N LYS A 48 -1.17 -13.97 -0.58
CA LYS A 48 -0.23 -13.32 -1.49
C LYS A 48 -0.90 -12.09 -2.09
N LEU A 49 -0.25 -10.92 -1.94
CA LEU A 49 -0.75 -9.67 -2.49
C LEU A 49 -0.44 -9.57 -3.98
N GLN A 50 -1.35 -9.00 -4.73
CA GLN A 50 -1.08 -8.62 -6.11
C GLN A 50 -0.35 -7.29 -6.13
N THR A 51 0.51 -7.09 -7.13
CA THR A 51 1.35 -5.89 -7.20
C THR A 51 1.38 -5.33 -8.62
N LYS A 52 1.55 -4.01 -8.71
CA LYS A 52 1.73 -3.31 -9.98
C LYS A 52 2.55 -2.06 -9.75
N ILE A 53 3.50 -1.78 -10.65
CA ILE A 53 4.23 -0.52 -10.63
C ILE A 53 3.45 0.52 -11.43
N VAL A 54 3.27 1.70 -10.84
CA VAL A 54 2.68 2.84 -11.49
C VAL A 54 3.60 4.05 -11.35
N THR A 55 3.56 4.94 -12.34
CA THR A 55 4.31 6.19 -12.33
C THR A 55 3.31 7.33 -12.31
N GLU A 56 3.31 8.10 -11.25
CA GLU A 56 2.36 9.19 -11.05
C GLU A 56 2.98 10.31 -10.22
N SER A 57 2.44 11.52 -10.38
CA SER A 57 2.77 12.61 -9.48
C SER A 57 2.15 12.37 -8.10
N ALA A 58 2.74 12.96 -7.06
CA ALA A 58 2.18 12.88 -5.71
C ALA A 58 0.76 13.44 -5.67
N TRP A 59 0.47 14.47 -6.45
CA TRP A 59 -0.87 15.05 -6.57
C TRP A 59 -1.91 14.02 -7.02
N ASN A 60 -1.60 13.26 -8.09
CA ASN A 60 -2.50 12.23 -8.60
C ASN A 60 -2.63 11.05 -7.63
N MET A 61 -1.53 10.66 -6.98
CA MET A 61 -1.57 9.57 -6.00
C MET A 61 -2.40 9.95 -4.78
N ASP A 62 -2.35 11.20 -4.33
CA ASP A 62 -3.20 11.67 -3.23
C ASP A 62 -4.69 11.52 -3.57
N LYS A 63 -5.06 11.79 -4.81
CA LYS A 63 -6.44 11.59 -5.28
C LYS A 63 -6.84 10.12 -5.25
N VAL A 64 -5.93 9.22 -5.62
CA VAL A 64 -6.16 7.78 -5.55
C VAL A 64 -6.34 7.35 -4.09
N PHE A 65 -5.51 7.85 -3.18
CA PHE A 65 -5.62 7.56 -1.75
C PHE A 65 -6.97 8.02 -1.19
N ASP A 66 -7.43 9.22 -1.57
CA ASP A 66 -8.74 9.73 -1.15
C ASP A 66 -9.88 8.82 -1.62
N LYS A 67 -9.81 8.36 -2.85
CA LYS A 67 -10.81 7.42 -3.39
C LYS A 67 -10.83 6.10 -2.61
N LYS A 68 -9.66 5.62 -2.19
CA LYS A 68 -9.57 4.39 -1.40
C LYS A 68 -10.15 4.58 -0.01
N ARG A 69 -9.90 5.74 0.62
CA ARG A 69 -10.54 6.07 1.90
C ARG A 69 -12.06 6.08 1.78
N ASP A 70 -12.59 6.66 0.70
CA ASP A 70 -14.02 6.71 0.43
C ASP A 70 -14.63 5.32 0.25
N LYS A 71 -13.85 4.36 -0.20
CA LYS A 71 -14.26 2.96 -0.34
C LYS A 71 -14.17 2.16 0.95
N GLY A 72 -13.70 2.76 2.03
CA GLY A 72 -13.62 2.11 3.33
C GLY A 72 -12.24 1.59 3.71
N TYR A 73 -11.19 1.92 2.96
CA TYR A 73 -9.81 1.58 3.33
C TYR A 73 -9.30 2.59 4.34
N ALA A 74 -9.37 2.23 5.62
CA ALA A 74 -8.88 3.08 6.69
C ALA A 74 -7.35 3.09 6.69
N PRO A 75 -6.71 4.28 6.71
CA PRO A 75 -5.25 4.35 6.76
C PRO A 75 -4.68 3.68 8.01
N VAL A 76 -3.59 2.94 7.81
CA VAL A 76 -2.84 2.29 8.90
C VAL A 76 -1.53 3.05 9.08
N ASP A 77 -1.24 3.46 10.30
CA ASP A 77 0.05 4.07 10.63
C ASP A 77 1.16 3.03 10.42
N ILE A 78 2.15 3.39 9.62
CA ILE A 78 3.26 2.49 9.29
C ILE A 78 4.02 2.02 10.54
N LYS A 79 4.05 2.86 11.58
CA LYS A 79 4.69 2.51 12.86
C LYS A 79 3.93 1.44 13.62
N LYS A 80 2.63 1.34 13.39
CA LYS A 80 1.75 0.37 14.03
C LYS A 80 1.41 -0.82 13.14
N LEU A 81 2.00 -0.86 11.96
CA LEU A 81 1.67 -1.88 10.97
C LEU A 81 1.81 -3.30 11.51
N ASN A 82 2.89 -3.57 12.25
CA ASN A 82 3.11 -4.90 12.81
C ASN A 82 2.06 -5.31 13.85
N GLU A 83 1.41 -4.34 14.49
CA GLU A 83 0.35 -4.63 15.47
C GLU A 83 -0.97 -4.99 14.79
N VAL A 84 -1.31 -4.28 13.71
CA VAL A 84 -2.59 -4.45 13.04
C VAL A 84 -2.54 -5.46 11.89
N TYR A 85 -1.36 -5.66 11.31
CA TYR A 85 -1.17 -6.59 10.21
C TYR A 85 0.18 -7.31 10.37
N PRO A 86 0.28 -8.25 11.33
CA PRO A 86 1.56 -8.94 11.59
C PRO A 86 2.09 -9.73 10.40
N GLU A 87 1.22 -10.20 9.50
CA GLU A 87 1.61 -11.00 8.35
C GLU A 87 2.03 -10.17 7.12
N PHE A 88 2.09 -8.84 7.25
CA PHE A 88 2.31 -7.95 6.10
C PHE A 88 3.61 -8.26 5.36
N GLU A 89 4.71 -8.40 6.10
CA GLU A 89 5.99 -8.70 5.47
C GLU A 89 6.00 -10.07 4.80
N ASP A 90 5.36 -11.07 5.42
CA ASP A 90 5.25 -12.39 4.83
C ASP A 90 4.43 -12.35 3.53
N ASP A 91 3.33 -11.63 3.53
CA ASP A 91 2.48 -11.51 2.35
C ASP A 91 3.21 -10.76 1.22
N LEU A 92 3.95 -9.71 1.55
CA LEU A 92 4.78 -9.01 0.55
C LEU A 92 5.93 -9.88 0.05
N SER A 93 6.53 -10.70 0.91
CA SER A 93 7.66 -11.53 0.51
C SER A 93 7.32 -12.54 -0.58
N LYS A 94 6.06 -12.85 -0.72
CA LYS A 94 5.55 -13.76 -1.77
C LYS A 94 5.37 -13.05 -3.12
N THR A 95 5.54 -11.74 -3.18
CA THR A 95 5.36 -10.97 -4.40
C THR A 95 6.64 -10.87 -5.22
N ALA A 96 6.49 -10.60 -6.51
CA ALA A 96 7.62 -10.45 -7.43
C ALA A 96 8.51 -9.25 -7.10
N PHE A 97 8.00 -8.28 -6.37
CA PHE A 97 8.71 -7.03 -6.07
C PHE A 97 9.30 -6.98 -4.66
N TRP A 98 9.32 -8.11 -3.97
CA TRP A 98 9.80 -8.16 -2.58
C TRP A 98 11.17 -7.52 -2.40
N ALA A 99 12.10 -7.80 -3.33
CA ALA A 99 13.46 -7.26 -3.24
C ALA A 99 13.51 -5.74 -3.25
N MET A 100 12.50 -5.07 -3.82
CA MET A 100 12.42 -3.61 -3.86
C MET A 100 12.05 -2.99 -2.52
N PHE A 101 11.51 -3.76 -1.60
CA PHE A 101 11.13 -3.29 -0.27
C PHE A 101 12.23 -3.49 0.76
N LYS A 102 13.25 -4.25 0.44
CA LYS A 102 14.42 -4.44 1.28
C LYS A 102 15.40 -3.31 1.04
N VAL A 103 15.58 -2.49 2.01
CA VAL A 103 16.55 -1.41 1.97
C VAL A 103 17.49 -1.54 3.13
#